data_656a43dda4a1b7757ba219c9c23cc955
#
_entry.id   656a43dda4a1b7757ba219c9c23cc955
#
_cell.length_a   1.000
_cell.length_b   1.000
_cell.length_c   1.000
_cell.angle_alpha   90.00
_cell.angle_beta   90.00
_cell.angle_gamma   90.00
#
_symmetry.space_group_name_H-M   'P 1'
#
loop_
_entity.id
_entity.type
_entity.pdbx_description
1 polymer ?
#
loop_
_entity_poly.entity_id
_entity_poly.type
_entity_poly.pdbx_seq_one_letter_code
_entity_poly.pdbx_strand_id
1 'polypeptide(L)'
;MRKILLLVTLFFMISIPVFAANWKYLSTDIRGNIYCVDRNSIHYYKGCADIWIKIIRRNGAWEISLIRVTTDKRLAALSTTKYDRYGNVIYSRDYPYYTRRIVPDSMGEDLYIAIYYS
;
A
#
# COMPACT_ATOMS: atom_id res chain seq x y z
N MET A 1 10.60 -4.38 42.48
CA MET A 1 10.56 -5.33 41.38
C MET A 1 9.24 -5.35 40.66
N ARG A 2 8.12 -5.44 41.35
CA ARG A 2 6.81 -5.43 40.65
C ARG A 2 6.57 -4.15 39.86
N LYS A 3 7.00 -3.00 40.34
CA LYS A 3 6.82 -1.73 39.68
C LYS A 3 7.62 -1.65 38.37
N ILE A 4 8.79 -2.25 38.33
CA ILE A 4 9.65 -2.27 37.17
C ILE A 4 9.04 -3.15 36.08
N LEU A 5 8.48 -4.29 36.44
CA LEU A 5 7.83 -5.19 35.52
C LEU A 5 6.60 -4.56 34.89
N LEU A 6 5.81 -3.85 35.66
CA LEU A 6 4.63 -3.15 35.21
C LEU A 6 5.01 -2.04 34.23
N LEU A 7 6.08 -1.33 34.48
CA LEU A 7 6.57 -0.26 33.63
C LEU A 7 7.03 -0.79 32.27
N VAL A 8 7.75 -1.91 32.29
CA VAL A 8 8.22 -2.54 31.04
C VAL A 8 7.04 -3.02 30.20
N THR A 9 6.03 -3.60 30.82
CA THR A 9 4.83 -4.04 30.13
C THR A 9 4.09 -2.86 29.50
N LEU A 10 3.96 -1.77 30.22
CA LEU A 10 3.30 -0.58 29.72
C LEU A 10 4.06 0.04 28.54
N PHE A 11 5.38 0.11 28.64
CA PHE A 11 6.24 0.61 27.59
C PHE A 11 6.12 -0.26 26.34
N PHE A 12 6.07 -1.57 26.50
CA PHE A 12 5.92 -2.50 25.39
C PHE A 12 4.57 -2.32 24.70
N MET A 13 3.50 -2.09 25.42
CA MET A 13 2.18 -1.82 24.85
C MET A 13 2.13 -0.50 24.09
N ILE A 14 2.86 0.50 24.55
CA ILE A 14 2.94 1.79 23.87
C ILE A 14 3.74 1.70 22.57
N SER A 15 4.77 0.86 22.57
CA SER A 15 5.63 0.68 21.40
C SER A 15 5.04 -0.25 20.34
N ILE A 16 4.02 -1.01 20.69
CA ILE A 16 3.28 -1.80 19.71
C ILE A 16 2.45 -0.83 18.86
N PRO A 17 2.68 -0.78 17.71
CA PRO A 17 2.34 0.29 16.91
C PRO A 17 1.11 0.13 16.22
N VAL A 18 0.71 0.90 16.24
CA VAL A 18 0.41 2.08 15.71
C VAL A 18 0.33 2.13 14.18
N PHE A 19 0.79 1.16 13.48
CA PHE A 19 0.73 1.18 12.03
C PHE A 19 -0.40 0.33 11.48
N ALA A 20 -1.61 0.57 11.95
CA ALA A 20 -2.75 0.10 11.20
C ALA A 20 -2.90 1.01 9.99
N ALA A 21 -2.57 0.49 8.83
CA ALA A 21 -2.82 1.19 7.59
C ALA A 21 -4.31 1.53 7.48
N ASN A 22 -4.61 2.74 7.06
CA ASN A 22 -5.99 3.17 6.86
C ASN A 22 -6.36 2.97 5.39
N TRP A 23 -6.76 1.74 5.07
CA TRP A 23 -7.10 1.37 3.70
C TRP A 23 -8.42 1.99 3.28
N LYS A 24 -8.36 2.78 2.21
CA LYS A 24 -9.53 3.39 1.59
C LYS A 24 -9.76 2.76 0.22
N TYR A 25 -11.01 2.48 -0.09
CA TYR A 25 -11.40 1.94 -1.39
C TYR A 25 -11.00 2.91 -2.52
N LEU A 26 -10.41 2.38 -3.57
CA LEU A 26 -10.06 3.14 -4.77
C LEU A 26 -10.90 2.71 -5.97
N SER A 27 -10.86 1.44 -6.33
CA SER A 27 -11.57 0.94 -7.49
C SER A 27 -11.68 -0.59 -7.45
N THR A 28 -12.51 -1.13 -8.34
CA THR A 28 -12.66 -2.57 -8.56
C THR A 28 -12.49 -2.83 -10.05
N ASP A 29 -11.68 -3.83 -10.40
CA ASP A 29 -11.50 -4.19 -11.81
C ASP A 29 -12.61 -5.15 -12.28
N ILE A 30 -12.59 -5.46 -13.57
CA ILE A 30 -13.60 -6.32 -14.17
C ILE A 30 -13.53 -7.76 -13.68
N ARG A 31 -12.44 -8.18 -13.07
CA ARG A 31 -12.26 -9.51 -12.48
C ARG A 31 -12.73 -9.57 -11.03
N GLY A 32 -13.18 -8.45 -10.47
CA GLY A 32 -13.63 -8.37 -9.09
C GLY A 32 -12.52 -8.16 -8.07
N ASN A 33 -11.32 -7.81 -8.50
CA ASN A 33 -10.24 -7.44 -7.59
C ASN A 33 -10.47 -6.03 -7.07
N ILE A 34 -10.33 -5.85 -5.76
CA ILE A 34 -10.56 -4.57 -5.08
C ILE A 34 -9.22 -3.91 -4.81
N TYR A 35 -9.09 -2.64 -5.21
CA TYR A 35 -7.90 -1.84 -4.99
C TYR A 35 -8.17 -0.84 -3.88
N CYS A 36 -7.31 -0.83 -2.86
CA CYS A 36 -7.38 0.12 -1.75
C CYS A 36 -6.05 0.85 -1.62
N VAL A 37 -6.11 2.07 -1.11
CA VAL A 37 -4.92 2.89 -0.90
C VAL A 37 -4.86 3.37 0.53
N ASP A 38 -3.65 3.55 1.03
CA ASP A 38 -3.41 4.24 2.30
C ASP A 38 -2.95 5.66 1.99
N ARG A 39 -3.88 6.61 2.02
CA ARG A 39 -3.58 8.01 1.69
C ARG A 39 -2.64 8.65 2.70
N ASN A 40 -2.60 8.15 3.92
CA ASN A 40 -1.69 8.65 4.94
C ASN A 40 -0.25 8.18 4.69
N SER A 41 -0.06 7.22 3.80
CA SER A 41 1.26 6.71 3.44
C SER A 41 1.91 7.48 2.30
N ILE A 42 1.21 8.45 1.70
CA ILE A 42 1.74 9.16 0.54
C ILE A 42 2.97 9.96 0.95
N HIS A 43 4.06 9.71 0.25
CA HIS A 43 5.29 10.43 0.41
C HIS A 43 5.64 11.13 -0.89
N TYR A 44 5.64 12.47 -0.86
CA TYR A 44 5.90 13.28 -2.04
C TYR A 44 7.38 13.57 -2.19
N TYR A 45 7.88 13.36 -3.41
CA TYR A 45 9.22 13.72 -3.83
C TYR A 45 9.12 14.73 -4.96
N LYS A 46 10.26 15.25 -5.40
CA LYS A 46 10.30 16.09 -6.58
C LYS A 46 9.93 15.25 -7.80
N GLY A 47 8.79 15.57 -8.41
CA GLY A 47 8.35 14.92 -9.64
C GLY A 47 7.65 13.57 -9.47
N CYS A 48 7.49 13.07 -8.24
CA CYS A 48 6.78 11.81 -8.02
C CYS A 48 6.26 11.69 -6.58
N ALA A 49 5.48 10.67 -6.33
CA ALA A 49 5.01 10.31 -5.00
C ALA A 49 4.91 8.80 -4.87
N ASP A 50 5.21 8.30 -3.69
CA ASP A 50 5.07 6.88 -3.36
C ASP A 50 3.84 6.69 -2.49
N ILE A 51 3.12 5.59 -2.72
CA ILE A 51 1.93 5.25 -1.96
C ILE A 51 1.84 3.73 -1.80
N TRP A 52 1.39 3.29 -0.64
CA TRP A 52 1.07 1.88 -0.41
C TRP A 52 -0.33 1.59 -0.90
N ILE A 53 -0.47 0.51 -1.67
CA ILE A 53 -1.76 0.01 -2.14
C ILE A 53 -1.96 -1.43 -1.66
N LYS A 54 -3.23 -1.81 -1.54
CA LYS A 54 -3.63 -3.17 -1.22
C LYS A 54 -4.57 -3.66 -2.31
N ILE A 55 -4.29 -4.83 -2.85
CA ILE A 55 -5.13 -5.47 -3.85
C ILE A 55 -5.74 -6.71 -3.21
N ILE A 56 -7.07 -6.75 -3.14
CA ILE A 56 -7.80 -7.88 -2.58
C ILE A 56 -8.36 -8.69 -3.74
N ARG A 57 -7.90 -9.93 -3.86
CA ARG A 57 -8.33 -10.83 -4.91
C ARG A 57 -9.69 -11.46 -4.57
N ARG A 58 -10.41 -11.91 -5.58
CA ARG A 58 -11.73 -12.55 -5.39
C ARG A 58 -11.67 -13.76 -4.47
N ASN A 59 -10.58 -14.51 -4.51
CA ASN A 59 -10.39 -15.69 -3.67
C ASN A 59 -10.03 -15.38 -2.22
N GLY A 60 -9.94 -14.08 -1.85
CA GLY A 60 -9.57 -13.65 -0.51
C GLY A 60 -8.07 -13.44 -0.27
N ALA A 61 -7.22 -13.83 -1.21
CA ALA A 61 -5.79 -13.49 -1.15
C ALA A 61 -5.60 -11.99 -1.37
N TRP A 62 -4.49 -11.43 -0.89
CA TRP A 62 -4.22 -10.02 -1.12
C TRP A 62 -2.74 -9.74 -1.35
N GLU A 63 -2.46 -8.58 -1.90
CA GLU A 63 -1.12 -8.08 -2.13
C GLU A 63 -1.01 -6.68 -1.57
N ILE A 64 0.13 -6.36 -0.99
CA ILE A 64 0.47 -5.01 -0.56
C ILE A 64 1.68 -4.57 -1.37
N SER A 65 1.54 -3.45 -2.07
CA SER A 65 2.57 -2.96 -3.00
C SER A 65 2.88 -1.50 -2.72
N LEU A 66 4.16 -1.16 -2.87
CA LEU A 66 4.60 0.22 -2.89
C LEU A 66 4.70 0.67 -4.33
N ILE A 67 3.94 1.70 -4.70
CA ILE A 67 3.86 2.20 -6.06
C ILE A 67 4.36 3.64 -6.10
N ARG A 68 5.18 3.95 -7.08
CA ARG A 68 5.60 5.32 -7.38
C ARG A 68 4.81 5.83 -8.58
N VAL A 69 4.21 7.00 -8.41
CA VAL A 69 3.44 7.67 -9.47
C VAL A 69 4.09 9.01 -9.75
N THR A 70 4.45 9.23 -11.00
CA THR A 70 5.12 10.47 -11.42
C THR A 70 4.11 11.53 -11.81
N THR A 71 4.53 12.80 -11.75
CA THR A 71 3.67 13.93 -12.14
C THR A 71 3.37 13.95 -13.63
N ASP A 72 4.19 13.28 -14.44
CA ASP A 72 3.98 13.14 -15.88
C ASP A 72 3.18 11.88 -16.26
N LYS A 73 2.41 11.34 -15.31
CA LYS A 73 1.49 10.22 -15.53
C LYS A 73 2.18 8.92 -15.90
N ARG A 74 3.20 8.57 -15.15
CA ARG A 74 3.85 7.26 -15.24
C ARG A 74 3.80 6.60 -13.87
N LEU A 75 3.85 5.27 -13.84
CA LEU A 75 3.91 4.55 -12.57
C LEU A 75 4.91 3.41 -12.60
N ALA A 76 5.40 3.05 -11.43
CA ALA A 76 6.29 1.92 -11.24
C ALA A 76 5.94 1.20 -9.94
N ALA A 77 5.90 -0.12 -9.98
CA ALA A 77 5.86 -0.92 -8.76
C ALA A 77 7.28 -0.99 -8.20
N LEU A 78 7.44 -0.66 -6.92
CA LEU A 78 8.74 -0.71 -6.26
C LEU A 78 8.91 -2.02 -5.49
N SER A 79 7.87 -2.46 -4.83
CA SER A 79 7.87 -3.73 -4.08
C SER A 79 6.46 -4.29 -3.96
N THR A 80 6.36 -5.59 -3.76
CA THR A 80 5.09 -6.28 -3.55
C THR A 80 5.30 -7.41 -2.55
N THR A 81 4.38 -7.53 -1.60
CA THR A 81 4.26 -8.71 -0.74
C THR A 81 2.90 -9.34 -0.99
N LYS A 82 2.90 -10.62 -1.30
CA LYS A 82 1.68 -11.37 -1.57
C LYS A 82 1.36 -12.28 -0.39
N TYR A 83 0.08 -12.28 -0.02
CA TYR A 83 -0.46 -13.09 1.08
C TYR A 83 -1.53 -14.03 0.54
N ASP A 84 -1.62 -15.23 1.13
CA ASP A 84 -2.78 -16.07 0.88
C ASP A 84 -3.99 -15.55 1.67
N ARG A 85 -5.15 -16.17 1.49
CA ARG A 85 -6.38 -15.73 2.16
C ARG A 85 -6.36 -15.90 3.67
N TYR A 86 -5.38 -16.66 4.20
CA TYR A 86 -5.22 -16.89 5.64
C TYR A 86 -4.19 -15.95 6.27
N GLY A 87 -3.59 -15.07 5.48
CA GLY A 87 -2.61 -14.10 5.97
C GLY A 87 -1.16 -14.58 5.95
N ASN A 88 -0.89 -15.74 5.35
CA ASN A 88 0.47 -16.23 5.22
C ASN A 88 1.17 -15.56 4.04
N VAL A 89 2.41 -15.15 4.24
CA VAL A 89 3.23 -14.56 3.18
C VAL A 89 3.60 -15.64 2.16
N ILE A 90 3.22 -15.44 0.90
CA ILE A 90 3.59 -16.32 -0.19
C ILE A 90 4.94 -15.93 -0.76
N TYR A 91 5.14 -14.63 -1.03
CA TYR A 91 6.42 -14.08 -1.41
C TYR A 91 6.46 -12.58 -1.12
N SER A 92 7.69 -12.06 -1.08
CA SER A 92 7.95 -10.63 -1.04
C SER A 92 9.04 -10.33 -2.06
N ARG A 93 8.88 -9.27 -2.83
CA ARG A 93 9.75 -8.98 -3.96
C ARG A 93 9.92 -7.49 -4.15
N ASP A 94 11.18 -7.08 -4.40
CA ASP A 94 11.49 -5.75 -4.89
C ASP A 94 11.66 -5.81 -6.41
N TYR A 95 11.34 -4.71 -7.08
CA TYR A 95 11.43 -4.64 -8.52
C TYR A 95 12.47 -3.59 -8.94
N PRO A 96 13.18 -3.80 -10.07
CA PRO A 96 13.98 -2.75 -10.68
C PRO A 96 13.08 -1.57 -11.04
N TYR A 97 13.61 -0.37 -10.90
CA TYR A 97 12.83 0.83 -11.22
C TYR A 97 12.55 0.89 -12.71
N TYR A 98 11.28 0.77 -13.07
CA TYR A 98 10.81 0.85 -14.43
C TYR A 98 9.44 1.48 -14.46
N THR A 99 9.31 2.61 -15.15
CA THR A 99 8.03 3.31 -15.24
C THR A 99 7.27 2.91 -16.49
N ARG A 100 5.95 2.86 -16.37
CA ARG A 100 5.02 2.65 -17.47
C ARG A 100 4.08 3.84 -17.54
N ARG A 101 3.67 4.19 -18.76
CA ARG A 101 2.65 5.22 -18.94
C ARG A 101 1.33 4.75 -18.33
N ILE A 102 0.65 5.66 -17.64
CA ILE A 102 -0.67 5.39 -17.09
C ILE A 102 -1.69 5.38 -18.24
N VAL A 103 -2.45 4.30 -18.33
CA VAL A 103 -3.51 4.15 -19.33
C VAL A 103 -4.76 4.87 -18.84
N PRO A 104 -5.45 5.66 -19.70
CA PRO A 104 -6.72 6.27 -19.33
C PRO A 104 -7.76 5.23 -18.88
N ASP A 105 -8.60 5.60 -17.93
CA ASP A 105 -9.66 4.76 -17.36
C ASP A 105 -9.16 3.47 -16.70
N SER A 106 -7.89 3.47 -16.27
CA SER A 106 -7.30 2.34 -15.55
C SER A 106 -7.22 2.64 -14.05
N MET A 107 -6.89 1.62 -13.25
CA MET A 107 -6.60 1.79 -11.82
C MET A 107 -5.45 2.78 -11.63
N GLY A 108 -4.47 2.78 -12.52
CA GLY A 108 -3.35 3.73 -12.46
C GLY A 108 -3.81 5.17 -12.55
N GLU A 109 -4.82 5.45 -13.39
CA GLU A 109 -5.40 6.80 -13.47
C GLU A 109 -6.15 7.18 -12.20
N ASP A 110 -6.93 6.26 -11.63
CA ASP A 110 -7.59 6.48 -10.35
C ASP A 110 -6.57 6.79 -9.25
N LEU A 111 -5.46 6.08 -9.27
CA LEU A 111 -4.37 6.29 -8.32
C LEU A 111 -3.73 7.67 -8.50
N TYR A 112 -3.48 8.06 -9.73
CA TYR A 112 -2.93 9.38 -10.08
C TYR A 112 -3.82 10.49 -9.56
N ILE A 113 -5.14 10.37 -9.80
CA ILE A 113 -6.12 11.34 -9.33
C ILE A 113 -6.14 11.39 -7.80
N ALA A 114 -6.12 10.25 -7.14
CA ALA A 114 -6.11 10.17 -5.68
C ALA A 114 -4.88 10.86 -5.07
N ILE A 115 -3.73 10.78 -5.72
CA ILE A 115 -2.49 11.37 -5.22
C ILE A 115 -2.44 12.88 -5.48
N TYR A 116 -2.77 13.30 -6.69
CA TYR A 116 -2.51 14.68 -7.14
C TYR A 116 -3.72 15.60 -7.19
N TYR A 117 -4.93 15.06 -7.17
CA TYR A 117 -6.15 15.84 -7.39
C TYR A 117 -7.23 15.67 -6.31
N SER A 118 -6.87 15.17 -5.17
CA SER A 118 -7.87 15.01 -4.09
C SER A 118 -7.44 15.56 -2.74
#